data_12ed3c52de3b15c7b0e3785e14d4c72e
#
_entry.id   12ed3c52de3b15c7b0e3785e14d4c72e
#
_cell.length_a   1.000
_cell.length_b   1.000
_cell.length_c   1.000
_cell.angle_alpha   90.00
_cell.angle_beta   90.00
_cell.angle_gamma   90.00
#
_symmetry.space_group_name_H-M   'P 1'
#
loop_
_entity.id
_entity.type
_entity.pdbx_description
1 polymer ?
#
loop_
_entity_poly.entity_id
_entity_poly.type
_entity_poly.pdbx_seq_one_letter_code
_entity_poly.pdbx_strand_id
1 'polypeptide(L)'
;MIEANQLHDLVVKPALLSLGKQFSQRAARTLIMGTIAHESMSGRFIKQVGGPALGIIQMEPVTHDDIWENYLRYKPELVNRLKLLFEINDPNVDRLIYDLRYNAVMCRLHYRRVKEKLPAADDIQGMARYWKTHYNTANGKGSTEQFIQHFNHYIAGAL
;
A
#
# COMPACT_ATOMS: atom_id res chain seq x y z
N MET A 1 -11.18 -3.62 -12.61
CA MET A 1 -10.84 -2.42 -11.80
C MET A 1 -11.83 -2.30 -10.66
N ILE A 2 -11.36 -1.94 -9.49
CA ILE A 2 -12.19 -1.67 -8.32
C ILE A 2 -12.53 -0.18 -8.34
N GLU A 3 -13.80 0.15 -8.04
CA GLU A 3 -14.25 1.54 -7.95
C GLU A 3 -13.55 2.24 -6.78
N ALA A 4 -13.04 3.44 -7.02
CA ALA A 4 -12.10 4.11 -6.11
C ALA A 4 -12.73 4.51 -4.75
N ASN A 5 -13.96 5.04 -4.74
CA ASN A 5 -14.64 5.40 -3.49
C ASN A 5 -14.90 4.15 -2.63
N GLN A 6 -15.33 3.04 -3.25
CA GLN A 6 -15.56 1.79 -2.54
C GLN A 6 -14.26 1.22 -1.98
N LEU A 7 -13.19 1.20 -2.77
CA LEU A 7 -11.88 0.74 -2.30
C LEU A 7 -11.36 1.60 -1.14
N HIS A 8 -11.49 2.92 -1.25
CA HIS A 8 -11.08 3.83 -0.18
C HIS A 8 -11.94 3.66 1.08
N ASP A 9 -13.27 3.77 0.95
CA ASP A 9 -14.17 3.88 2.10
C ASP A 9 -14.45 2.53 2.78
N LEU A 10 -14.49 1.44 2.01
CA LEU A 10 -14.85 0.12 2.51
C LEU A 10 -13.65 -0.78 2.81
N VAL A 11 -12.47 -0.47 2.28
CA VAL A 11 -11.26 -1.29 2.44
C VAL A 11 -10.12 -0.51 3.07
N VAL A 12 -9.55 0.48 2.38
CA VAL A 12 -8.31 1.15 2.80
C VAL A 12 -8.49 1.89 4.12
N LYS A 13 -9.47 2.78 4.20
CA LYS A 13 -9.71 3.60 5.40
C LYS A 13 -10.01 2.74 6.64
N PRO A 14 -10.95 1.78 6.63
CA PRO A 14 -11.22 0.96 7.82
C PRO A 14 -10.08 0.03 8.17
N ALA A 15 -9.37 -0.56 7.21
CA ALA A 15 -8.21 -1.40 7.48
C ALA A 15 -7.11 -0.62 8.21
N LEU A 16 -6.80 0.59 7.78
CA LEU A 16 -5.79 1.43 8.43
C LEU A 16 -6.27 1.94 9.81
N LEU A 17 -7.55 2.27 9.97
CA LEU A 17 -8.11 2.66 11.26
C LEU A 17 -8.03 1.54 12.28
N SER A 18 -8.15 0.29 11.86
CA SER A 18 -7.98 -0.88 12.71
C SER A 18 -6.57 -1.04 13.27
N LEU A 19 -5.56 -0.48 12.61
CA LEU A 19 -4.19 -0.36 13.14
C LEU A 19 -4.04 0.79 14.16
N GLY A 20 -4.91 1.79 14.08
CA GLY A 20 -4.87 3.01 14.89
C GLY A 20 -4.96 4.27 14.03
N LYS A 21 -5.49 5.35 14.61
CA LYS A 21 -5.69 6.63 13.89
C LYS A 21 -4.43 7.18 13.23
N GLN A 22 -3.27 6.98 13.84
CA GLN A 22 -1.97 7.41 13.33
C GLN A 22 -1.55 6.72 12.02
N PHE A 23 -2.17 5.60 11.67
CA PHE A 23 -1.92 4.91 10.40
C PHE A 23 -2.83 5.39 9.28
N SER A 24 -3.99 5.97 9.61
CA SER A 24 -5.06 6.34 8.68
C SER A 24 -5.17 7.85 8.42
N GLN A 25 -4.06 8.57 8.41
CA GLN A 25 -4.02 9.98 8.01
C GLN A 25 -4.42 10.12 6.53
N ARG A 26 -5.04 11.24 6.15
CA ARG A 26 -5.47 11.48 4.77
C ARG A 26 -4.31 11.30 3.78
N ALA A 27 -3.14 11.90 4.06
CA ALA A 27 -1.95 11.74 3.23
C ALA A 27 -1.55 10.27 3.01
N ALA A 28 -1.62 9.45 4.06
CA ALA A 28 -1.30 8.02 3.96
C ALA A 28 -2.30 7.27 3.07
N ARG A 29 -3.60 7.56 3.21
CA ARG A 29 -4.63 6.94 2.36
C ARG A 29 -4.48 7.36 0.91
N THR A 30 -4.22 8.64 0.64
CA THR A 30 -3.97 9.16 -0.72
C THR A 30 -2.78 8.45 -1.36
N LEU A 31 -1.67 8.32 -0.64
CA LEU A 31 -0.49 7.63 -1.17
C LEU A 31 -0.76 6.14 -1.47
N ILE A 32 -1.46 5.44 -0.58
CA ILE A 32 -1.82 4.03 -0.79
C ILE A 32 -2.75 3.88 -1.99
N MET A 33 -3.76 4.72 -2.12
CA MET A 33 -4.66 4.69 -3.27
C MET A 33 -3.92 4.96 -4.58
N GLY A 34 -3.01 5.95 -4.60
CA GLY A 34 -2.15 6.22 -5.75
C GLY A 34 -1.22 5.04 -6.10
N THR A 35 -0.66 4.38 -5.08
CA THR A 35 0.15 3.17 -5.26
C THR A 35 -0.69 2.06 -5.90
N ILE A 36 -1.88 1.77 -5.39
CA ILE A 36 -2.77 0.76 -5.97
C ILE A 36 -3.15 1.11 -7.41
N ALA A 37 -3.47 2.38 -7.67
CA ALA A 37 -3.79 2.85 -9.02
C ALA A 37 -2.67 2.59 -10.01
N HIS A 38 -1.42 2.89 -9.59
CA HIS A 38 -0.26 2.71 -10.45
C HIS A 38 0.16 1.24 -10.59
N GLU A 39 0.29 0.52 -9.50
CA GLU A 39 0.87 -0.83 -9.48
C GLU A 39 -0.04 -1.88 -10.15
N SER A 40 -1.35 -1.78 -9.97
CA SER A 40 -2.29 -2.79 -10.47
C SER A 40 -3.40 -2.25 -11.37
N MET A 41 -3.31 -1.00 -11.81
CA MET A 41 -4.42 -0.33 -12.53
C MET A 41 -5.73 -0.42 -11.73
N SER A 42 -5.66 0.02 -10.48
CA SER A 42 -6.79 -0.02 -9.52
C SER A 42 -7.37 -1.42 -9.31
N GLY A 43 -6.49 -2.40 -9.08
CA GLY A 43 -6.87 -3.77 -8.79
C GLY A 43 -7.28 -4.60 -10.01
N ARG A 44 -6.87 -4.21 -11.20
CA ARG A 44 -7.03 -5.03 -12.41
C ARG A 44 -6.15 -6.29 -12.35
N PHE A 45 -4.98 -6.18 -11.74
CA PHE A 45 -4.04 -7.28 -11.56
C PHE A 45 -3.85 -7.59 -10.07
N ILE A 46 -3.96 -8.86 -9.70
CA ILE A 46 -3.71 -9.36 -8.35
C ILE A 46 -2.42 -10.17 -8.26
N LYS A 47 -1.74 -10.37 -9.39
CA LYS A 47 -0.42 -10.96 -9.50
C LYS A 47 0.27 -10.35 -10.71
N GLN A 48 1.56 -10.09 -10.58
CA GLN A 48 2.36 -9.54 -11.68
C GLN A 48 2.45 -10.52 -12.84
N VAL A 49 2.22 -10.03 -14.05
CA VAL A 49 2.41 -10.81 -15.26
C VAL A 49 3.90 -10.99 -15.52
N GLY A 50 4.38 -12.21 -15.46
CA GLY A 50 5.79 -12.53 -15.69
C GLY A 50 6.74 -12.12 -14.54
N GLY A 51 6.22 -11.86 -13.33
CA GLY A 51 7.03 -11.47 -12.19
C GLY A 51 6.51 -11.99 -10.85
N PRO A 52 7.23 -11.74 -9.76
CA PRO A 52 6.92 -12.29 -8.44
C PRO A 52 5.91 -11.47 -7.63
N ALA A 53 5.61 -10.22 -8.00
CA ALA A 53 4.83 -9.30 -7.17
C ALA A 53 3.37 -9.72 -7.05
N LEU A 54 2.79 -9.53 -5.85
CA LEU A 54 1.49 -10.02 -5.45
C LEU A 54 0.57 -8.90 -4.97
N GLY A 55 -0.72 -9.15 -5.14
CA GLY A 55 -1.78 -8.29 -4.66
C GLY A 55 -1.97 -7.02 -5.50
N ILE A 56 -2.96 -6.25 -5.11
CA ILE A 56 -3.27 -4.97 -5.80
C ILE A 56 -2.20 -3.89 -5.59
N ILE A 57 -1.29 -4.09 -4.64
CA ILE A 57 -0.14 -3.24 -4.37
C ILE A 57 1.14 -3.72 -5.06
N GLN A 58 1.10 -4.85 -5.77
CA GLN A 58 2.24 -5.48 -6.46
C GLN A 58 3.51 -5.53 -5.58
N MET A 59 3.35 -6.04 -4.35
CA MET A 59 4.47 -6.22 -3.43
C MET A 59 5.18 -7.54 -3.68
N GLU A 60 6.51 -7.50 -3.79
CA GLU A 60 7.29 -8.72 -3.91
C GLU A 60 7.33 -9.50 -2.58
N PRO A 61 7.35 -10.84 -2.61
CA PRO A 61 7.47 -11.66 -1.40
C PRO A 61 8.64 -11.29 -0.50
N VAL A 62 9.81 -10.99 -1.10
CA VAL A 62 11.00 -10.57 -0.35
C VAL A 62 10.76 -9.27 0.43
N THR A 63 9.99 -8.33 -0.11
CA THR A 63 9.65 -7.09 0.58
C THR A 63 8.65 -7.34 1.73
N HIS A 64 7.67 -8.20 1.49
CA HIS A 64 6.73 -8.64 2.53
C HIS A 64 7.47 -9.26 3.72
N ASP A 65 8.36 -10.21 3.46
CA ASP A 65 9.13 -10.91 4.49
C ASP A 65 10.07 -9.95 5.22
N ASP A 66 10.73 -9.04 4.52
CA ASP A 66 11.57 -7.98 5.11
C ASP A 66 10.79 -7.07 6.08
N ILE A 67 9.53 -6.73 5.76
CA ILE A 67 8.67 -5.96 6.68
C ILE A 67 8.44 -6.74 7.98
N TRP A 68 8.16 -8.03 7.89
CA TRP A 68 7.96 -8.87 9.07
C TRP A 68 9.24 -9.09 9.88
N GLU A 69 10.34 -9.41 9.22
CA GLU A 69 11.60 -9.79 9.87
C GLU A 69 12.39 -8.59 10.39
N ASN A 70 12.43 -7.49 9.68
CA ASN A 70 13.30 -6.35 9.96
C ASN A 70 12.59 -5.08 10.45
N TYR A 71 11.25 -5.08 10.45
CA TYR A 71 10.47 -3.96 10.99
C TYR A 71 9.50 -4.41 12.09
N LEU A 72 8.60 -5.34 11.80
CA LEU A 72 7.55 -5.77 12.73
C LEU A 72 8.08 -6.54 13.93
N ARG A 73 9.15 -7.32 13.78
CA ARG A 73 9.74 -8.06 14.92
C ARG A 73 10.10 -7.16 16.12
N TYR A 74 10.35 -5.88 15.88
CA TYR A 74 10.65 -4.89 16.93
C TYR A 74 9.41 -4.12 17.41
N LYS A 75 8.22 -4.55 17.03
CA LYS A 75 6.93 -3.88 17.32
C LYS A 75 5.87 -4.90 17.78
N PRO A 76 6.06 -5.53 18.95
CA PRO A 76 5.22 -6.66 19.40
C PRO A 76 3.73 -6.31 19.51
N GLU A 77 3.39 -5.09 19.94
CA GLU A 77 1.99 -4.65 20.02
C GLU A 77 1.34 -4.56 18.63
N LEU A 78 2.08 -4.09 17.62
CA LEU A 78 1.58 -4.02 16.25
C LEU A 78 1.44 -5.41 15.65
N VAL A 79 2.39 -6.31 15.90
CA VAL A 79 2.31 -7.72 15.49
C VAL A 79 1.08 -8.40 16.11
N ASN A 80 0.85 -8.22 17.40
CA ASN A 80 -0.33 -8.79 18.07
C ASN A 80 -1.63 -8.28 17.45
N ARG A 81 -1.69 -6.98 17.12
CA ARG A 81 -2.84 -6.39 16.45
C ARG A 81 -3.06 -6.97 15.05
N LEU A 82 -1.99 -7.15 14.27
CA LEU A 82 -2.07 -7.79 12.95
C LEU A 82 -2.56 -9.24 13.04
N LYS A 83 -2.04 -10.01 14.00
CA LYS A 83 -2.45 -11.39 14.23
C LYS A 83 -3.95 -11.49 14.54
N LEU A 84 -4.47 -10.60 15.37
CA LEU A 84 -5.89 -10.53 15.69
C LEU A 84 -6.74 -10.09 14.49
N LEU A 85 -6.33 -9.03 13.78
CA LEU A 85 -7.09 -8.48 12.65
C LEU A 85 -7.24 -9.45 11.49
N PHE A 86 -6.21 -10.24 11.25
CA PHE A 86 -6.15 -11.16 10.10
C PHE A 86 -6.28 -12.63 10.49
N GLU A 87 -6.48 -12.93 11.79
CA GLU A 87 -6.61 -14.29 12.31
C GLU A 87 -5.44 -15.17 11.85
N ILE A 88 -4.20 -14.65 12.00
CA ILE A 88 -2.96 -15.32 11.59
C ILE A 88 -2.04 -15.56 12.77
N ASN A 89 -1.35 -16.68 12.78
CA ASN A 89 -0.27 -16.95 13.73
C ASN A 89 1.09 -16.53 13.17
N ASP A 90 1.30 -16.79 11.89
CA ASP A 90 2.55 -16.52 11.18
C ASP A 90 2.30 -15.65 9.94
N PRO A 91 3.35 -14.94 9.45
CA PRO A 91 3.28 -14.20 8.19
C PRO A 91 2.85 -15.11 7.04
N ASN A 92 1.92 -14.62 6.21
CA ASN A 92 1.44 -15.35 5.05
C ASN A 92 1.36 -14.40 3.85
N VAL A 93 2.35 -14.50 2.96
CA VAL A 93 2.47 -13.65 1.77
C VAL A 93 1.33 -13.87 0.77
N ASP A 94 0.74 -15.06 0.71
CA ASP A 94 -0.37 -15.34 -0.20
C ASP A 94 -1.63 -14.54 0.11
N ARG A 95 -1.75 -13.99 1.33
CA ARG A 95 -2.84 -13.06 1.66
C ARG A 95 -2.87 -11.82 0.76
N LEU A 96 -1.74 -11.41 0.22
CA LEU A 96 -1.71 -10.32 -0.75
C LEU A 96 -2.56 -10.61 -1.99
N ILE A 97 -2.78 -11.89 -2.34
CA ILE A 97 -3.57 -12.29 -3.52
C ILE A 97 -5.07 -12.11 -3.27
N TYR A 98 -5.56 -12.44 -2.06
CA TYR A 98 -7.00 -12.55 -1.81
C TYR A 98 -7.56 -11.65 -0.70
N ASP A 99 -6.72 -10.96 0.07
CA ASP A 99 -7.17 -10.07 1.14
C ASP A 99 -6.80 -8.61 0.85
N LEU A 100 -7.77 -7.82 0.39
CA LEU A 100 -7.57 -6.41 0.05
C LEU A 100 -7.20 -5.56 1.26
N ARG A 101 -7.69 -5.90 2.46
CA ARG A 101 -7.35 -5.19 3.70
C ARG A 101 -5.88 -5.43 4.06
N TYR A 102 -5.42 -6.67 3.87
CA TYR A 102 -4.01 -7.02 4.09
C TYR A 102 -3.09 -6.25 3.13
N ASN A 103 -3.49 -6.11 1.87
CA ASN A 103 -2.77 -5.26 0.90
C ASN A 103 -2.62 -3.82 1.42
N ALA A 104 -3.73 -3.18 1.83
CA ALA A 104 -3.71 -1.81 2.34
C ALA A 104 -2.79 -1.65 3.56
N VAL A 105 -2.86 -2.60 4.49
CA VAL A 105 -2.03 -2.63 5.70
C VAL A 105 -0.56 -2.82 5.35
N MET A 106 -0.20 -3.80 4.53
CA MET A 106 1.20 -4.05 4.17
C MET A 106 1.81 -2.88 3.37
N CYS A 107 1.05 -2.26 2.48
CA CYS A 107 1.44 -1.04 1.79
C CYS A 107 1.73 0.10 2.80
N ARG A 108 0.84 0.29 3.78
CA ARG A 108 1.03 1.29 4.84
C ARG A 108 2.28 1.02 5.67
N LEU A 109 2.51 -0.23 6.06
CA LEU A 109 3.68 -0.63 6.85
C LEU A 109 4.98 -0.46 6.07
N HIS A 110 4.97 -0.72 4.78
CA HIS A 110 6.10 -0.43 3.90
C HIS A 110 6.51 1.04 3.98
N TYR A 111 5.56 1.97 3.78
CA TYR A 111 5.82 3.41 3.88
C TYR A 111 6.11 3.88 5.31
N ARG A 112 5.59 3.19 6.33
CA ARG A 112 5.82 3.55 7.73
C ARG A 112 7.27 3.38 8.19
N ARG A 113 8.03 2.57 7.48
CA ARG A 113 9.49 2.38 7.72
C ARG A 113 10.31 3.59 7.27
N VAL A 114 9.79 4.40 6.36
CA VAL A 114 10.46 5.58 5.82
C VAL A 114 10.47 6.70 6.87
N LYS A 115 11.65 7.28 7.11
CA LYS A 115 11.83 8.38 8.07
C LYS A 115 11.32 9.73 7.53
N GLU A 116 11.35 9.90 6.21
CA GLU A 116 10.84 11.10 5.56
C GLU A 116 9.34 11.25 5.80
N LYS A 117 8.91 12.49 6.07
CA LYS A 117 7.48 12.79 6.25
C LYS A 117 6.72 12.59 4.95
N LEU A 118 5.48 12.15 5.07
CA LEU A 118 4.58 12.07 3.93
C LEU A 118 4.35 13.48 3.35
N PRO A 119 4.25 13.59 2.01
CA PRO A 119 3.75 14.82 1.36
C PRO A 119 2.34 15.17 1.83
N ALA A 120 1.91 16.42 1.62
CA ALA A 120 0.52 16.80 1.86
C ALA A 120 -0.46 15.96 1.02
N ALA A 121 -1.67 15.74 1.52
CA ALA A 121 -2.64 14.84 0.88
C ALA A 121 -3.06 15.29 -0.54
N ASP A 122 -2.96 16.57 -0.83
CA ASP A 122 -3.26 17.20 -2.13
C ASP A 122 -2.01 17.43 -3.01
N ASP A 123 -0.81 17.15 -2.49
CA ASP A 123 0.44 17.22 -3.27
C ASP A 123 0.69 15.92 -4.06
N ILE A 124 -0.02 15.74 -5.16
CA ILE A 124 0.11 14.53 -5.99
C ILE A 124 1.49 14.42 -6.64
N GLN A 125 2.13 15.52 -6.96
CA GLN A 125 3.52 15.56 -7.45
C GLN A 125 4.49 15.04 -6.37
N GLY A 126 4.33 15.49 -5.13
CA GLY A 126 5.07 14.98 -3.98
C GLY A 126 4.81 13.50 -3.72
N MET A 127 3.55 13.05 -3.82
CA MET A 127 3.18 11.64 -3.69
C MET A 127 3.86 10.77 -4.74
N ALA A 128 3.90 11.22 -6.00
CA ALA A 128 4.57 10.52 -7.09
C ALA A 128 6.08 10.37 -6.84
N ARG A 129 6.75 11.45 -6.40
CA ARG A 129 8.19 11.41 -6.02
C ARG A 129 8.44 10.48 -4.84
N TYR A 130 7.58 10.55 -3.81
CA TYR A 130 7.67 9.71 -2.62
C TYR A 130 7.51 8.23 -2.95
N TRP A 131 6.49 7.88 -3.75
CA TRP A 131 6.31 6.54 -4.28
C TRP A 131 7.54 6.08 -5.09
N LYS A 132 8.02 6.92 -6.02
CA LYS A 132 9.18 6.57 -6.86
C LYS A 132 10.43 6.26 -6.03
N THR A 133 10.69 7.06 -5.01
CA THR A 133 11.87 6.91 -4.16
C THR A 133 11.77 5.71 -3.22
N HIS A 134 10.62 5.50 -2.61
CA HIS A 134 10.48 4.60 -1.47
C HIS A 134 9.72 3.30 -1.76
N TYR A 135 9.00 3.21 -2.86
CA TYR A 135 8.25 2.02 -3.26
C TYR A 135 8.80 1.39 -4.55
N ASN A 136 8.83 2.15 -5.63
CA ASN A 136 9.29 1.66 -6.94
C ASN A 136 10.81 1.51 -7.02
N THR A 137 11.58 2.36 -6.32
CA THR A 137 13.04 2.49 -6.36
C THR A 137 13.60 3.10 -7.66
N ALA A 138 14.87 3.53 -7.60
CA ALA A 138 15.54 4.17 -8.74
C ALA A 138 15.64 3.26 -9.98
N ASN A 139 15.78 1.96 -9.78
CA ASN A 139 15.93 0.95 -10.84
C ASN A 139 14.58 0.42 -11.37
N GLY A 140 13.47 0.77 -10.72
CA GLY A 140 12.14 0.37 -11.16
C GLY A 140 11.73 1.06 -12.47
N LYS A 141 10.92 0.39 -13.29
CA LYS A 141 10.53 0.88 -14.62
C LYS A 141 9.47 2.00 -14.59
N GLY A 142 8.70 2.14 -13.51
CA GLY A 142 7.66 3.16 -13.39
C GLY A 142 8.23 4.58 -13.26
N SER A 143 7.52 5.59 -13.77
CA SER A 143 7.87 7.01 -13.64
C SER A 143 6.86 7.79 -12.80
N THR A 144 7.29 8.96 -12.33
CA THR A 144 6.42 9.90 -11.60
C THR A 144 5.25 10.38 -12.45
N GLU A 145 5.48 10.59 -13.74
CA GLU A 145 4.46 11.00 -14.72
C GLU A 145 3.39 9.93 -14.88
N GLN A 146 3.80 8.66 -14.99
CA GLN A 146 2.88 7.52 -15.06
C GLN A 146 2.05 7.38 -13.77
N PHE A 147 2.68 7.57 -12.59
CA PHE A 147 1.95 7.57 -11.33
C PHE A 147 0.86 8.65 -11.31
N ILE A 148 1.19 9.88 -11.71
CA ILE A 148 0.24 11.01 -11.77
C ILE A 148 -0.88 10.73 -12.77
N GLN A 149 -0.56 10.19 -13.95
CA GLN A 149 -1.57 9.81 -14.95
C GLN A 149 -2.53 8.76 -14.40
N HIS A 150 -2.02 7.70 -13.77
CA HIS A 150 -2.85 6.66 -13.18
C HIS A 150 -3.67 7.18 -12.00
N PHE A 151 -3.08 8.02 -11.14
CA PHE A 151 -3.81 8.68 -10.06
C PHE A 151 -5.01 9.49 -10.60
N ASN A 152 -4.76 10.34 -11.58
CA ASN A 152 -5.82 11.17 -12.19
C ASN A 152 -6.88 10.33 -12.88
N HIS A 153 -6.49 9.23 -13.53
CA HIS A 153 -7.42 8.37 -14.24
C HIS A 153 -8.31 7.53 -13.33
N TYR A 154 -7.73 6.98 -12.24
CA TYR A 154 -8.42 5.99 -11.40
C TYR A 154 -8.96 6.56 -10.09
N ILE A 155 -8.33 7.61 -9.52
CA ILE A 155 -8.54 8.03 -8.14
C ILE A 155 -9.07 9.47 -8.04
N ALA A 156 -8.71 10.37 -8.96
CA ALA A 156 -9.12 11.78 -8.87
C ALA A 156 -10.64 11.94 -8.76
N GLY A 157 -11.07 12.68 -7.72
CA GLY A 157 -12.49 12.87 -7.39
C GLY A 157 -13.06 11.88 -6.36
N ALA A 158 -12.26 10.87 -5.94
CA ALA A 158 -12.68 9.87 -4.95
C ALA A 158 -12.13 10.10 -3.53
N LEU A 159 -11.27 11.14 -3.29
CA LEU A 159 -10.57 11.40 -2.02
C LEU A 159 -10.80 12.81 -1.50
#